data_1ef7481277eb80d36165f0ddead6fa2f
#
_entry.id   1ef7481277eb80d36165f0ddead6fa2f
#
_cell.length_a   1.000
_cell.length_b   1.000
_cell.length_c   1.000
_cell.angle_alpha   90.00
_cell.angle_beta   90.00
_cell.angle_gamma   90.00
#
_symmetry.space_group_name_H-M   'P 1'
#
loop_
_entity.id
_entity.type
_entity.pdbx_description
1 polymer ?
#
loop_
_entity_poly.entity_id
_entity_poly.type
_entity_poly.pdbx_seq_one_letter_code
_entity_poly.pdbx_strand_id
1 'polypeptide(L)'
;PHGVDVTPDGKFLTVAGKLDTHVSVYSFEKIQAAIKAGKFESKDPYGIPVISMKDALHTQVSLGLGPLHTQYDSKQCVAYTSLYVDSQVAKWNYCEGKVLDKISVHYNIGHLMTMEGDSTKPAGKYLVALNKLAIDRFVPVGPLHPQNHQLIDISNDKMLLLYDMPLPLGEPHYAVAIAATKLKPGVRY
;
A
#
# COMPACT_ATOMS: atom_id res chain seq x y z
N PRO A 1 -9.64 -9.39 1.71
CA PRO A 1 -8.51 -8.50 1.97
C PRO A 1 -7.21 -9.09 1.43
N HIS A 2 -6.26 -8.22 1.02
CA HIS A 2 -4.95 -8.64 0.52
C HIS A 2 -3.80 -7.99 1.27
N GLY A 3 -3.69 -6.66 1.30
CA GLY A 3 -2.67 -5.94 2.05
C GLY A 3 -3.20 -5.47 3.41
N VAL A 4 -2.39 -5.60 4.45
CA VAL A 4 -2.64 -5.04 5.78
C VAL A 4 -1.37 -4.37 6.25
N ASP A 5 -1.42 -3.05 6.41
CA ASP A 5 -0.25 -2.22 6.71
C ASP A 5 -0.53 -1.34 7.93
N VAL A 6 0.47 -1.23 8.83
CA VAL A 6 0.38 -0.37 10.03
C VAL A 6 0.89 1.02 9.68
N THR A 7 0.16 2.06 10.07
CA THR A 7 0.62 3.44 9.88
C THR A 7 1.90 3.72 10.68
N PRO A 8 2.78 4.64 10.22
CA PRO A 8 4.07 4.91 10.86
C PRO A 8 3.98 5.31 12.34
N ASP A 9 2.89 5.95 12.74
CA ASP A 9 2.62 6.33 14.12
C ASP A 9 2.01 5.20 14.98
N GLY A 10 1.75 4.02 14.38
CA GLY A 10 1.18 2.85 15.05
C GLY A 10 -0.28 3.00 15.47
N LYS A 11 -1.01 4.02 15.00
CA LYS A 11 -2.38 4.27 15.43
C LYS A 11 -3.44 3.56 14.63
N PHE A 12 -3.15 3.25 13.37
CA PHE A 12 -4.12 2.68 12.45
C PHE A 12 -3.57 1.47 11.69
N LEU A 13 -4.52 0.63 11.24
CA LEU A 13 -4.31 -0.42 10.26
C LEU A 13 -5.04 -0.02 8.97
N THR A 14 -4.35 0.01 7.84
CA THR A 14 -4.97 0.10 6.52
C THR A 14 -5.15 -1.31 5.95
N VAL A 15 -6.37 -1.63 5.56
CA VAL A 15 -6.73 -2.97 5.06
C VAL A 15 -7.31 -2.85 3.66
N ALA A 16 -6.62 -3.41 2.70
CA ALA A 16 -6.97 -3.36 1.28
C ALA A 16 -7.83 -4.56 0.86
N GLY A 17 -8.86 -4.30 0.10
CA GLY A 17 -9.88 -5.30 -0.27
C GLY A 17 -9.80 -5.82 -1.69
N LYS A 18 -8.69 -6.19 -2.23
CA LYS A 18 -8.34 -6.66 -3.60
C LYS A 18 -9.46 -6.68 -4.68
N LEU A 19 -10.62 -7.26 -4.37
CA LEU A 19 -11.78 -7.33 -5.29
C LEU A 19 -12.88 -6.32 -4.93
N ASP A 20 -12.56 -5.35 -4.09
CA ASP A 20 -13.38 -4.21 -3.70
C ASP A 20 -12.66 -2.92 -4.11
N THR A 21 -13.36 -1.81 -4.10
CA THR A 21 -12.79 -0.48 -4.39
C THR A 21 -12.24 0.21 -3.14
N HIS A 22 -12.50 -0.34 -1.96
CA HIS A 22 -12.24 0.34 -0.71
C HIS A 22 -10.95 -0.13 -0.01
N VAL A 23 -10.34 0.84 0.66
CA VAL A 23 -9.40 0.59 1.77
C VAL A 23 -10.09 1.00 3.07
N SER A 24 -10.09 0.10 4.05
CA SER A 24 -10.61 0.35 5.40
C SER A 24 -9.46 0.71 6.33
N VAL A 25 -9.66 1.76 7.12
CA VAL A 25 -8.71 2.21 8.15
C VAL A 25 -9.29 1.88 9.52
N TYR A 26 -8.66 0.97 10.23
CA TYR A 26 -9.06 0.59 11.58
C TYR A 26 -8.22 1.32 12.63
N SER A 27 -8.84 1.76 13.71
CA SER A 27 -8.16 2.43 14.83
C SER A 27 -7.81 1.46 15.95
N PHE A 28 -6.54 1.36 16.30
CA PHE A 28 -6.11 0.58 17.47
C PHE A 28 -6.72 1.10 18.78
N GLU A 29 -6.86 2.42 18.92
CA GLU A 29 -7.50 3.03 20.09
C GLU A 29 -8.95 2.58 20.24
N LYS A 30 -9.73 2.63 19.15
CA LYS A 30 -11.13 2.17 19.15
C LYS A 30 -11.23 0.68 19.46
N ILE A 31 -10.37 -0.16 18.88
CA ILE A 31 -10.33 -1.59 19.14
C ILE A 31 -10.03 -1.85 20.63
N GLN A 32 -9.03 -1.20 21.18
CA GLN A 32 -8.69 -1.35 22.60
C GLN A 32 -9.79 -0.84 23.53
N ALA A 33 -10.45 0.27 23.18
CA ALA A 33 -11.57 0.79 23.93
C ALA A 33 -12.75 -0.18 23.94
N ALA A 34 -13.09 -0.79 22.79
CA ALA A 34 -14.14 -1.80 22.68
C ALA A 34 -13.82 -3.04 23.55
N ILE A 35 -12.57 -3.52 23.51
CA ILE A 35 -12.13 -4.66 24.35
C ILE A 35 -12.27 -4.33 25.83
N LYS A 36 -11.76 -3.18 26.27
CA LYS A 36 -11.85 -2.74 27.68
C LYS A 36 -13.27 -2.58 28.18
N ALA A 37 -14.16 -2.12 27.29
CA ALA A 37 -15.59 -1.94 27.63
C ALA A 37 -16.41 -3.24 27.52
N GLY A 38 -15.80 -4.36 27.08
CA GLY A 38 -16.53 -5.60 26.81
C GLY A 38 -17.57 -5.47 25.69
N LYS A 39 -17.36 -4.54 24.76
CA LYS A 39 -18.31 -4.21 23.68
C LYS A 39 -18.08 -5.14 22.49
N PHE A 40 -18.86 -6.21 22.46
CA PHE A 40 -18.79 -7.21 21.39
C PHE A 40 -20.18 -7.37 20.77
N GLU A 41 -20.23 -7.53 19.44
CA GLU A 41 -21.48 -7.74 18.73
C GLU A 41 -21.91 -9.21 18.69
N SER A 42 -20.93 -10.14 18.77
CA SER A 42 -21.18 -11.57 18.66
C SER A 42 -19.99 -12.37 19.19
N LYS A 43 -20.07 -13.69 19.02
CA LYS A 43 -18.92 -14.60 19.12
C LYS A 43 -18.77 -15.35 17.80
N ASP A 44 -17.54 -15.64 17.44
CA ASP A 44 -17.25 -16.52 16.31
C ASP A 44 -17.56 -18.02 16.62
N PRO A 45 -17.45 -18.94 15.66
CA PRO A 45 -17.68 -20.37 15.88
C PRO A 45 -16.78 -21.02 16.94
N TYR A 46 -15.66 -20.38 17.31
CA TYR A 46 -14.73 -20.85 18.36
C TYR A 46 -14.99 -20.20 19.72
N GLY A 47 -16.01 -19.37 19.84
CA GLY A 47 -16.36 -18.65 21.05
C GLY A 47 -15.56 -17.36 21.29
N ILE A 48 -14.78 -16.92 20.34
CA ILE A 48 -13.99 -15.67 20.43
C ILE A 48 -14.92 -14.46 20.27
N PRO A 49 -14.85 -13.46 21.16
CA PRO A 49 -15.64 -12.25 21.02
C PRO A 49 -15.29 -11.47 19.75
N VAL A 50 -16.31 -11.00 19.03
CA VAL A 50 -16.18 -10.24 17.78
C VAL A 50 -16.53 -8.78 18.03
N ILE A 51 -15.59 -7.88 17.71
CA ILE A 51 -15.83 -6.43 17.72
C ILE A 51 -16.52 -6.05 16.42
N SER A 52 -17.55 -5.22 16.49
CA SER A 52 -18.21 -4.75 15.27
C SER A 52 -17.28 -3.89 14.43
N MET A 53 -17.40 -3.98 13.10
CA MET A 53 -16.66 -3.10 12.20
C MET A 53 -16.89 -1.63 12.54
N LYS A 54 -18.11 -1.25 12.90
CA LYS A 54 -18.50 0.10 13.34
C LYS A 54 -17.68 0.61 14.53
N ASP A 55 -17.34 -0.27 15.47
CA ASP A 55 -16.62 0.09 16.69
C ASP A 55 -15.10 0.09 16.51
N ALA A 56 -14.59 -0.48 15.43
CA ALA A 56 -13.15 -0.55 15.11
C ALA A 56 -12.75 0.43 13.99
N LEU A 57 -13.67 0.73 13.07
CA LEU A 57 -13.40 1.53 11.87
C LEU A 57 -13.15 3.01 12.22
N HIS A 58 -12.07 3.57 11.67
CA HIS A 58 -11.81 5.00 11.66
C HIS A 58 -12.46 5.64 10.44
N THR A 59 -12.09 5.17 9.24
CA THR A 59 -12.67 5.62 7.98
C THR A 59 -12.57 4.52 6.92
N GLN A 60 -13.31 4.68 5.84
CA GLN A 60 -13.23 3.83 4.65
C GLN A 60 -13.25 4.72 3.43
N VAL A 61 -12.37 4.46 2.47
CA VAL A 61 -12.21 5.29 1.28
C VAL A 61 -12.20 4.44 0.01
N SER A 62 -12.98 4.84 -0.98
CA SER A 62 -12.95 4.24 -2.30
C SER A 62 -11.78 4.82 -3.10
N LEU A 63 -10.75 4.00 -3.32
CA LEU A 63 -9.57 4.40 -4.07
C LEU A 63 -9.66 4.03 -5.55
N GLY A 64 -10.37 2.99 -5.90
CA GLY A 64 -10.41 2.36 -7.20
C GLY A 64 -10.28 0.85 -7.08
N LEU A 65 -10.41 0.13 -8.18
CA LEU A 65 -10.52 -1.33 -8.14
C LEU A 65 -9.16 -2.01 -7.97
N GLY A 66 -9.13 -2.94 -7.05
CA GLY A 66 -7.98 -3.79 -6.78
C GLY A 66 -6.94 -3.23 -5.82
N PRO A 67 -7.32 -2.54 -4.71
CA PRO A 67 -6.33 -2.09 -3.74
C PRO A 67 -5.62 -3.28 -3.10
N LEU A 68 -4.27 -3.28 -3.12
CA LEU A 68 -3.45 -4.38 -2.60
C LEU A 68 -2.56 -3.96 -1.42
N HIS A 69 -1.51 -3.20 -1.69
CA HIS A 69 -0.48 -2.86 -0.72
C HIS A 69 -0.40 -1.36 -0.51
N THR A 70 -0.11 -0.95 0.71
CA THR A 70 0.00 0.45 1.10
C THR A 70 1.39 0.75 1.62
N GLN A 71 1.94 1.89 1.23
CA GLN A 71 3.20 2.42 1.71
C GLN A 71 3.01 3.87 2.18
N TYR A 72 3.93 4.33 3.00
CA TYR A 72 3.87 5.65 3.61
C TYR A 72 5.13 6.46 3.29
N ASP A 73 5.02 7.79 3.37
CA ASP A 73 6.16 8.70 3.35
C ASP A 73 6.24 9.53 4.65
N SER A 74 7.12 10.51 4.68
CA SER A 74 7.29 11.38 5.84
C SER A 74 6.14 12.36 6.07
N LYS A 75 5.19 12.46 5.14
CA LYS A 75 4.04 13.35 5.28
C LYS A 75 3.00 12.76 6.21
N GLN A 76 2.51 13.56 7.11
CA GLN A 76 1.50 13.12 8.06
C GLN A 76 0.21 12.72 7.34
N CYS A 77 -0.33 11.56 7.72
CA CYS A 77 -1.59 11.02 7.20
C CYS A 77 -1.62 10.72 5.69
N VAL A 78 -0.47 10.70 5.00
CA VAL A 78 -0.41 10.37 3.58
C VAL A 78 -0.01 8.91 3.37
N ALA A 79 -0.75 8.26 2.51
CA ALA A 79 -0.52 6.86 2.10
C ALA A 79 -0.58 6.72 0.58
N TYR A 80 0.08 5.69 0.07
CA TYR A 80 0.12 5.29 -1.33
C TYR A 80 -0.32 3.84 -1.43
N THR A 81 -1.36 3.58 -2.21
CA THR A 81 -1.90 2.22 -2.37
C THR A 81 -1.90 1.82 -3.83
N SER A 82 -1.40 0.62 -4.12
CA SER A 82 -1.47 0.02 -5.45
C SER A 82 -2.89 -0.43 -5.77
N LEU A 83 -3.36 -0.11 -6.98
CA LEU A 83 -4.64 -0.53 -7.52
C LEU A 83 -4.39 -1.54 -8.64
N TYR A 84 -4.40 -2.81 -8.29
CA TYR A 84 -4.01 -3.92 -9.15
C TYR A 84 -4.83 -4.02 -10.43
N VAL A 85 -6.15 -3.86 -10.35
CA VAL A 85 -7.05 -3.97 -11.50
C VAL A 85 -7.06 -2.68 -12.31
N ASP A 86 -7.08 -1.53 -11.66
CA ASP A 86 -7.06 -0.23 -12.34
C ASP A 86 -5.69 0.14 -12.90
N SER A 87 -4.64 -0.62 -12.55
CA SER A 87 -3.26 -0.33 -12.96
C SER A 87 -2.83 1.09 -12.61
N GLN A 88 -3.07 1.48 -11.38
CA GLN A 88 -2.78 2.81 -10.84
C GLN A 88 -2.11 2.73 -9.46
N VAL A 89 -1.50 3.84 -9.06
CA VAL A 89 -1.18 4.14 -7.66
C VAL A 89 -2.07 5.29 -7.21
N ALA A 90 -2.74 5.12 -6.08
CA ALA A 90 -3.50 6.16 -5.43
C ALA A 90 -2.71 6.77 -4.27
N LYS A 91 -2.58 8.10 -4.25
CA LYS A 91 -2.13 8.90 -3.11
C LYS A 91 -3.35 9.39 -2.37
N TRP A 92 -3.41 9.20 -1.05
CA TRP A 92 -4.59 9.52 -0.28
C TRP A 92 -4.26 9.86 1.18
N ASN A 93 -5.19 10.57 1.84
CA ASN A 93 -5.09 10.90 3.25
C ASN A 93 -5.92 9.90 4.07
N TYR A 94 -5.23 9.08 4.89
CA TYR A 94 -5.89 8.03 5.67
C TYR A 94 -6.58 8.55 6.94
N CYS A 95 -6.24 9.75 7.41
CA CYS A 95 -6.93 10.37 8.54
C CYS A 95 -8.30 10.93 8.12
N GLU A 96 -8.38 11.51 6.92
CA GLU A 96 -9.59 12.15 6.40
C GLU A 96 -10.41 11.23 5.47
N GLY A 97 -9.83 10.13 4.99
CA GLY A 97 -10.45 9.27 3.98
C GLY A 97 -10.59 9.96 2.61
N LYS A 98 -9.61 10.74 2.20
CA LYS A 98 -9.66 11.55 0.99
C LYS A 98 -8.60 11.15 -0.04
N VAL A 99 -9.00 10.93 -1.29
CA VAL A 99 -8.09 10.77 -2.41
C VAL A 99 -7.45 12.11 -2.74
N LEU A 100 -6.12 12.13 -2.87
CA LEU A 100 -5.33 13.33 -3.19
C LEU A 100 -4.88 13.34 -4.64
N ASP A 101 -4.42 12.18 -5.15
CA ASP A 101 -3.92 12.05 -6.52
C ASP A 101 -3.95 10.59 -6.98
N LYS A 102 -3.88 10.36 -8.30
CA LYS A 102 -3.70 9.04 -8.90
C LYS A 102 -2.76 9.14 -10.08
N ILE A 103 -1.93 8.13 -10.27
CA ILE A 103 -1.06 8.00 -11.43
C ILE A 103 -1.24 6.61 -12.05
N SER A 104 -1.33 6.58 -13.39
CA SER A 104 -1.35 5.31 -14.13
C SER A 104 0.04 4.70 -14.17
N VAL A 105 0.09 3.40 -13.99
CA VAL A 105 1.30 2.56 -14.05
C VAL A 105 1.06 1.40 -15.02
N HIS A 106 2.03 0.51 -15.16
CA HIS A 106 1.84 -0.67 -15.97
C HIS A 106 0.86 -1.66 -15.36
N TYR A 107 0.41 -2.55 -16.21
CA TYR A 107 -0.62 -3.55 -15.92
C TYR A 107 -0.25 -4.44 -14.73
N ASN A 108 -1.25 -4.71 -13.89
CA ASN A 108 -1.13 -5.59 -12.73
C ASN A 108 -0.04 -5.18 -11.73
N ILE A 109 -0.04 -3.92 -11.35
CA ILE A 109 0.80 -3.47 -10.24
C ILE A 109 0.53 -4.31 -8.97
N GLY A 110 1.60 -4.81 -8.35
CA GLY A 110 1.54 -5.51 -7.07
C GLY A 110 2.01 -4.63 -5.91
N HIS A 111 3.21 -4.92 -5.41
CA HIS A 111 3.79 -4.18 -4.30
C HIS A 111 4.28 -2.78 -4.70
N LEU A 112 4.31 -1.94 -3.69
CA LEU A 112 4.94 -0.62 -3.71
C LEU A 112 6.13 -0.62 -2.74
N MET A 113 7.06 0.30 -2.96
CA MET A 113 8.13 0.57 -2.01
C MET A 113 8.40 2.06 -1.95
N THR A 114 8.40 2.63 -0.76
CA THR A 114 9.02 3.93 -0.45
C THR A 114 10.21 3.72 0.47
N MET A 115 11.14 4.67 0.54
CA MET A 115 12.27 4.52 1.44
C MET A 115 11.80 4.53 2.89
N GLU A 116 12.09 3.42 3.60
CA GLU A 116 11.65 3.17 4.98
C GLU A 116 10.14 3.27 5.19
N GLY A 117 9.35 2.98 4.15
CA GLY A 117 7.89 3.09 4.15
C GLY A 117 7.18 2.15 5.12
N ASP A 118 7.84 1.05 5.51
CA ASP A 118 7.34 0.08 6.50
C ASP A 118 7.88 0.36 7.92
N SER A 119 8.48 1.53 8.13
CA SER A 119 9.06 1.91 9.43
C SER A 119 8.25 3.00 10.13
N THR A 120 8.62 3.28 11.38
CA THR A 120 8.06 4.40 12.14
C THR A 120 8.58 5.77 11.68
N LYS A 121 9.54 5.80 10.74
CA LYS A 121 10.15 7.03 10.21
C LYS A 121 10.36 6.94 8.71
N PRO A 122 9.30 6.82 7.92
CA PRO A 122 9.44 6.83 6.47
C PRO A 122 10.06 8.15 6.00
N ALA A 123 10.93 8.08 5.00
CA ALA A 123 11.71 9.23 4.55
C ALA A 123 11.74 9.40 3.02
N GLY A 124 10.95 8.62 2.30
CA GLY A 124 10.99 8.55 0.84
C GLY A 124 10.48 9.83 0.17
N LYS A 125 11.18 10.24 -0.90
CA LYS A 125 10.71 11.20 -1.90
C LYS A 125 10.30 10.51 -3.20
N TYR A 126 10.57 9.22 -3.28
CA TYR A 126 10.31 8.38 -4.44
C TYR A 126 9.54 7.14 -4.01
N LEU A 127 8.70 6.67 -4.92
CA LEU A 127 7.98 5.42 -4.80
C LEU A 127 8.37 4.54 -5.99
N VAL A 128 8.60 3.27 -5.74
CA VAL A 128 8.77 2.27 -6.79
C VAL A 128 7.51 1.43 -6.87
N ALA A 129 6.94 1.36 -8.07
CA ALA A 129 5.80 0.51 -8.39
C ALA A 129 6.30 -0.75 -9.09
N LEU A 130 5.91 -1.93 -8.60
CA LEU A 130 6.35 -3.24 -9.11
C LEU A 130 5.23 -3.92 -9.87
N ASN A 131 5.40 -4.05 -11.19
CA ASN A 131 4.42 -4.66 -12.08
C ASN A 131 4.79 -6.11 -12.32
N LYS A 132 4.15 -7.03 -11.62
CA LYS A 132 4.61 -8.40 -11.47
C LYS A 132 3.91 -9.47 -12.30
N LEU A 133 2.74 -9.18 -12.87
CA LEU A 133 1.92 -10.20 -13.54
C LEU A 133 1.62 -9.86 -14.99
N ALA A 134 2.63 -9.39 -15.72
CA ALA A 134 2.45 -8.80 -17.04
C ALA A 134 2.89 -9.68 -18.21
N ILE A 135 3.31 -10.93 -17.99
CA ILE A 135 3.88 -11.81 -19.04
C ILE A 135 3.14 -13.14 -19.16
N ASP A 136 3.60 -13.90 -20.12
CA ASP A 136 3.35 -15.25 -20.62
C ASP A 136 2.40 -16.14 -19.83
N ARG A 137 2.44 -16.14 -18.52
CA ARG A 137 1.53 -16.93 -17.66
C ARG A 137 0.07 -16.46 -17.75
N PHE A 138 -0.14 -15.20 -18.11
CA PHE A 138 -1.44 -14.53 -18.03
C PHE A 138 -1.85 -13.89 -19.37
N VAL A 139 -1.32 -14.40 -20.46
CA VAL A 139 -1.63 -13.93 -21.84
C VAL A 139 -3.11 -13.64 -22.07
N PRO A 140 -4.07 -14.43 -21.56
CA PRO A 140 -5.49 -14.14 -21.78
C PRO A 140 -6.04 -12.96 -20.99
N VAL A 141 -5.30 -12.41 -20.02
CA VAL A 141 -5.84 -11.45 -19.06
C VAL A 141 -5.24 -10.05 -19.13
N GLY A 142 -4.36 -9.80 -20.07
CA GLY A 142 -3.81 -8.44 -20.21
C GLY A 142 -2.78 -8.26 -21.33
N PRO A 143 -2.32 -7.02 -21.50
CA PRO A 143 -1.31 -6.71 -22.50
C PRO A 143 0.01 -7.41 -22.15
N LEU A 144 0.69 -7.88 -23.20
CA LEU A 144 1.99 -8.55 -23.08
C LEU A 144 3.10 -7.49 -22.86
N HIS A 145 3.19 -6.98 -21.66
CA HIS A 145 4.31 -6.15 -21.24
C HIS A 145 5.32 -6.97 -20.45
N PRO A 146 6.63 -6.72 -20.60
CA PRO A 146 7.60 -7.28 -19.67
C PRO A 146 7.28 -6.81 -18.25
N GLN A 147 7.57 -7.65 -17.27
CA GLN A 147 7.57 -7.19 -15.90
C GLN A 147 8.57 -6.04 -15.78
N ASN A 148 8.20 -5.05 -14.98
CA ASN A 148 9.02 -3.86 -14.83
C ASN A 148 8.87 -3.25 -13.45
N HIS A 149 9.71 -2.28 -13.15
CA HIS A 149 9.48 -1.34 -12.08
C HIS A 149 9.43 0.08 -12.62
N GLN A 150 8.61 0.89 -11.99
CA GLN A 150 8.46 2.31 -12.33
C GLN A 150 8.81 3.17 -11.13
N LEU A 151 9.68 4.17 -11.37
CA LEU A 151 10.08 5.15 -10.35
C LEU A 151 9.18 6.38 -10.47
N ILE A 152 8.57 6.75 -9.35
CA ILE A 152 7.60 7.84 -9.26
C ILE A 152 8.09 8.85 -8.20
N ASP A 153 8.15 10.12 -8.57
CA ASP A 153 8.38 11.22 -7.63
C ASP A 153 7.08 11.50 -6.85
N ILE A 154 7.17 11.45 -5.52
CA ILE A 154 6.07 11.70 -4.59
C ILE A 154 6.31 12.91 -3.71
N SER A 155 7.35 13.70 -3.98
CA SER A 155 7.70 14.88 -3.16
C SER A 155 6.69 16.03 -3.25
N ASN A 156 5.97 16.12 -4.37
CA ASN A 156 4.98 17.18 -4.63
C ASN A 156 3.54 16.68 -4.40
N ASP A 157 2.57 17.58 -4.58
CA ASP A 157 1.14 17.22 -4.49
C ASP A 157 0.74 16.23 -5.55
N LYS A 158 1.24 16.41 -6.78
CA LYS A 158 1.06 15.49 -7.89
C LYS A 158 2.21 14.50 -7.98
N MET A 159 1.89 13.25 -8.22
CA MET A 159 2.86 12.20 -8.52
C MET A 159 3.36 12.33 -9.96
N LEU A 160 4.65 12.10 -10.18
CA LEU A 160 5.28 12.20 -11.50
C LEU A 160 6.08 10.93 -11.81
N LEU A 161 5.76 10.27 -12.90
CA LEU A 161 6.55 9.14 -13.40
C LEU A 161 7.90 9.68 -13.92
N LEU A 162 8.99 9.17 -13.35
CA LEU A 162 10.35 9.57 -13.71
C LEU A 162 11.03 8.55 -14.62
N TYR A 163 10.80 7.28 -14.38
CA TYR A 163 11.53 6.21 -15.04
C TYR A 163 10.74 4.91 -15.08
N ASP A 164 10.94 4.16 -16.14
CA ASP A 164 10.34 2.86 -16.38
C ASP A 164 11.43 1.89 -16.86
N MET A 165 11.62 0.79 -16.16
CA MET A 165 12.65 -0.18 -16.48
C MET A 165 12.08 -1.60 -16.55
N PRO A 166 12.15 -2.25 -17.72
CA PRO A 166 11.86 -3.67 -17.84
C PRO A 166 12.83 -4.50 -17.01
N LEU A 167 12.32 -5.57 -16.40
CA LEU A 167 13.12 -6.52 -15.63
C LEU A 167 13.27 -7.82 -16.42
N PRO A 168 14.50 -8.35 -16.55
CA PRO A 168 14.74 -9.58 -17.31
C PRO A 168 14.22 -10.83 -16.60
N LEU A 169 14.05 -10.76 -15.28
CA LEU A 169 13.51 -11.83 -14.45
C LEU A 169 12.08 -11.50 -14.05
N GLY A 170 11.20 -12.48 -14.15
CA GLY A 170 9.78 -12.28 -13.90
C GLY A 170 9.39 -12.08 -12.45
N GLU A 171 8.19 -11.53 -12.26
CA GLU A 171 7.52 -11.36 -10.97
C GLU A 171 8.29 -10.52 -9.94
N PRO A 172 8.62 -9.24 -10.22
CA PRO A 172 9.18 -8.37 -9.20
C PRO A 172 8.16 -8.23 -8.06
N HIS A 173 8.40 -8.96 -6.96
CA HIS A 173 7.40 -9.08 -5.89
C HIS A 173 7.59 -8.06 -4.79
N TYR A 174 8.84 -7.80 -4.43
CA TYR A 174 9.17 -6.87 -3.37
C TYR A 174 10.45 -6.09 -3.68
N ALA A 175 10.56 -4.89 -3.14
CA ALA A 175 11.76 -4.06 -3.22
C ALA A 175 12.02 -3.37 -1.89
N VAL A 176 13.28 -3.10 -1.61
CA VAL A 176 13.72 -2.39 -0.40
C VAL A 176 14.62 -1.23 -0.80
N ALA A 177 14.40 -0.07 -0.22
CA ALA A 177 15.28 1.08 -0.37
C ALA A 177 16.08 1.31 0.92
N ILE A 178 17.38 1.48 0.76
CA ILE A 178 18.29 1.78 1.87
C ILE A 178 18.88 3.16 1.66
N ALA A 179 18.80 4.03 2.67
CA ALA A 179 19.39 5.35 2.61
C ALA A 179 20.91 5.26 2.41
N ALA A 180 21.45 6.02 1.45
CA ALA A 180 22.89 6.00 1.14
C ALA A 180 23.77 6.26 2.36
N THR A 181 23.30 7.05 3.32
CA THR A 181 23.99 7.31 4.60
C THR A 181 24.11 6.08 5.51
N LYS A 182 23.29 5.05 5.28
CA LYS A 182 23.33 3.78 6.02
C LYS A 182 24.21 2.74 5.32
N LEU A 183 24.60 2.99 4.09
CA LEU A 183 25.50 2.11 3.35
C LEU A 183 26.94 2.34 3.80
N LYS A 184 27.58 1.29 4.31
CA LYS A 184 29.02 1.27 4.43
C LYS A 184 29.56 0.82 3.08
N PRO A 185 30.33 1.65 2.35
CA PRO A 185 30.93 1.20 1.10
C PRO A 185 31.82 -0.01 1.40
N GLY A 186 31.42 -1.16 0.87
CA GLY A 186 32.28 -2.33 0.84
C GLY A 186 33.47 -2.13 -0.10
N VAL A 187 34.19 -3.19 -0.39
CA VAL A 187 35.34 -3.15 -1.33
C VAL A 187 34.84 -2.58 -2.68
N ARG A 188 35.47 -1.52 -3.15
CA ARG A 188 35.33 -1.07 -4.54
C ARG A 188 36.08 -2.06 -5.42
N TYR A 189 35.36 -2.74 -6.28
CA TYR A 189 35.98 -3.52 -7.36
C TYR A 189 36.42 -2.60 -8.47
#